data_6c795587404fdd7afc35ba666b08fd33
#
_entry.id   6c795587404fdd7afc35ba666b08fd33
#
_cell.length_a   1.000
_cell.length_b   1.000
_cell.length_c   1.000
_cell.angle_alpha   90.00
_cell.angle_beta   90.00
_cell.angle_gamma   90.00
#
_symmetry.space_group_name_H-M   'P 1'
#
loop_
_entity.id
_entity.type
_entity.pdbx_description
1 polymer ?
#
loop_
_entity_poly.entity_id
_entity_poly.type
_entity_poly.pdbx_seq_one_letter_code
_entity_poly.pdbx_strand_id
1 'polypeptide(L)'
;FCFLSLFAHFFIDRLPMSVATILYEVGNSSLFIGLYLIMLFLILNLGKVVHLVPPTFLRNSWVGTTSLLAIIVGMFVYGYLNYLHKERVPLTLNSAKIMHKQHRIVMLTDLHLGYHNRVKEFRKWIDKVNAEHAEAILIAGDIIDGSIRALLDQNMAAEFKKLNAPVYACLGNHEYYSGEPRAKQFYKDAGIHLLIDDHALVPLTDGDTLL
;
A
#
# COMPACT_ATOMS: atom_id res chain seq x y z
N PHE A 1 -20.83 -7.15 10.21
CA PHE A 1 -19.51 -6.49 10.08
C PHE A 1 -19.05 -6.45 8.61
N CYS A 2 -19.01 -7.56 7.86
CA CYS A 2 -18.63 -7.55 6.44
C CYS A 2 -19.49 -6.61 5.57
N PHE A 3 -20.79 -6.52 5.84
CA PHE A 3 -21.70 -5.55 5.18
C PHE A 3 -21.34 -4.09 5.49
N LEU A 4 -20.75 -3.82 6.64
CA LEU A 4 -20.31 -2.47 7.02
C LEU A 4 -19.16 -1.98 6.12
N SER A 5 -18.26 -2.86 5.74
CA SER A 5 -17.17 -2.56 4.80
C SER A 5 -17.71 -2.18 3.42
N LEU A 6 -18.60 -3.01 2.86
CA LEU A 6 -19.25 -2.73 1.59
C LEU A 6 -20.04 -1.42 1.62
N PHE A 7 -20.82 -1.22 2.67
CA PHE A 7 -21.61 0.01 2.86
C PHE A 7 -20.72 1.24 3.02
N ALA A 8 -19.64 1.13 3.80
CA ALA A 8 -18.68 2.20 3.99
C ALA A 8 -18.05 2.63 2.67
N HIS A 9 -17.72 1.68 1.79
CA HIS A 9 -17.09 1.96 0.50
C HIS A 9 -17.95 2.88 -0.38
N PHE A 10 -19.27 2.75 -0.36
CA PHE A 10 -20.18 3.61 -1.13
C PHE A 10 -20.38 5.01 -0.56
N PHE A 11 -20.21 5.20 0.75
CA PHE A 11 -20.53 6.45 1.43
C PHE A 11 -19.33 7.15 2.07
N ILE A 12 -18.16 6.53 2.04
CA ILE A 12 -16.96 6.98 2.74
C ILE A 12 -16.57 8.42 2.38
N ASP A 13 -16.74 8.78 1.12
CA ASP A 13 -16.43 10.12 0.62
C ASP A 13 -17.42 11.22 1.06
N ARG A 14 -18.52 10.85 1.70
CA ARG A 14 -19.50 11.79 2.25
C ARG A 14 -19.36 12.00 3.76
N LEU A 15 -18.50 11.22 4.41
CA LEU A 15 -18.33 11.24 5.86
C LEU A 15 -17.17 12.17 6.26
N PRO A 16 -17.16 12.71 7.48
CA PRO A 16 -15.99 13.39 8.03
C PRO A 16 -14.77 12.45 8.00
N MET A 17 -13.58 12.99 7.72
CA MET A 17 -12.35 12.22 7.51
C MET A 17 -12.04 11.23 8.65
N SER A 18 -12.27 11.65 9.91
CA SER A 18 -12.07 10.79 11.08
C SER A 18 -12.98 9.56 11.10
N VAL A 19 -14.26 9.75 10.75
CA VAL A 19 -15.25 8.67 10.68
C VAL A 19 -14.94 7.77 9.49
N ALA A 20 -14.65 8.35 8.34
CA ALA A 20 -14.26 7.64 7.14
C ALA A 20 -13.06 6.71 7.38
N THR A 21 -12.01 7.22 8.02
CA THR A 21 -10.81 6.44 8.37
C THR A 21 -11.16 5.24 9.26
N ILE A 22 -11.92 5.46 10.34
CA ILE A 22 -12.29 4.37 11.26
C ILE A 22 -13.12 3.31 10.52
N LEU A 23 -14.09 3.73 9.73
CA LEU A 23 -14.94 2.80 8.97
C LEU A 23 -14.13 2.03 7.91
N TYR A 24 -13.19 2.68 7.26
CA TYR A 24 -12.29 2.05 6.29
C TYR A 24 -11.41 0.98 6.97
N GLU A 25 -10.74 1.33 8.06
CA GLU A 25 -9.85 0.43 8.79
C GLU A 25 -10.61 -0.75 9.41
N VAL A 26 -11.71 -0.49 10.11
CA VAL A 26 -12.54 -1.54 10.73
C VAL A 26 -13.20 -2.42 9.66
N GLY A 27 -13.71 -1.81 8.59
CA GLY A 27 -14.34 -2.53 7.50
C GLY A 27 -13.38 -3.50 6.82
N ASN A 28 -12.23 -3.02 6.37
CA ASN A 28 -11.23 -3.85 5.70
C ASN A 28 -10.66 -4.92 6.64
N SER A 29 -10.33 -4.57 7.88
CA SER A 29 -9.88 -5.55 8.87
C SER A 29 -10.90 -6.64 9.12
N SER A 30 -12.21 -6.31 9.16
CA SER A 30 -13.28 -7.29 9.38
C SER A 30 -13.40 -8.32 8.25
N LEU A 31 -13.13 -7.91 7.00
CA LEU A 31 -13.11 -8.82 5.85
C LEU A 31 -11.97 -9.85 5.99
N PHE A 32 -10.77 -9.40 6.30
CA PHE A 32 -9.63 -10.29 6.49
C PHE A 32 -9.78 -11.18 7.72
N ILE A 33 -10.31 -10.66 8.84
CA ILE A 33 -10.64 -11.48 10.02
C ILE A 33 -11.64 -12.57 9.64
N GLY A 34 -12.70 -12.21 8.91
CA GLY A 34 -13.70 -13.16 8.44
C GLY A 34 -13.10 -14.23 7.52
N LEU A 35 -12.26 -13.83 6.58
CA LEU A 35 -11.57 -14.76 5.68
C LEU A 35 -10.68 -15.75 6.45
N TYR A 36 -9.83 -15.27 7.35
CA TYR A 36 -8.97 -16.14 8.16
C TYR A 36 -9.75 -17.06 9.08
N LEU A 37 -10.87 -16.58 9.67
CA LEU A 37 -11.76 -17.44 10.44
C LEU A 37 -12.33 -18.56 9.58
N ILE A 38 -12.83 -18.26 8.37
CA ILE A 38 -13.34 -19.29 7.45
C ILE A 38 -12.24 -20.31 7.13
N MET A 39 -11.05 -19.87 6.79
CA MET A 39 -9.93 -20.75 6.49
C MET A 39 -9.56 -21.64 7.68
N LEU A 40 -9.48 -21.08 8.89
CA LEU A 40 -9.18 -21.84 10.09
C LEU A 40 -10.29 -22.85 10.40
N PHE A 41 -11.56 -22.47 10.29
CA PHE A 41 -12.66 -23.41 10.49
C PHE A 41 -12.68 -24.53 9.45
N LEU A 42 -12.34 -24.24 8.19
CA LEU A 42 -12.20 -25.28 7.16
C LEU A 42 -11.08 -26.27 7.51
N ILE A 43 -9.90 -25.80 7.91
CA ILE A 43 -8.78 -26.63 8.33
C ILE A 43 -9.16 -27.50 9.54
N LEU A 44 -9.80 -26.92 10.55
CA LEU A 44 -10.20 -27.65 11.75
C LEU A 44 -11.28 -28.67 11.47
N ASN A 45 -12.27 -28.37 10.60
CA ASN A 45 -13.28 -29.34 10.22
C ASN A 45 -12.70 -30.50 9.39
N LEU A 46 -11.75 -30.20 8.50
CA LEU A 46 -11.01 -31.24 7.78
C LEU A 46 -10.20 -32.10 8.74
N GLY A 47 -9.48 -31.49 9.69
CA GLY A 47 -8.77 -32.18 10.76
C GLY A 47 -9.69 -33.08 11.61
N LYS A 48 -10.94 -32.66 11.83
CA LYS A 48 -11.95 -33.48 12.51
C LYS A 48 -12.36 -34.70 11.66
N VAL A 49 -12.53 -34.51 10.34
CA VAL A 49 -12.88 -35.62 9.43
C VAL A 49 -11.78 -36.71 9.42
N VAL A 50 -10.52 -36.30 9.45
CA VAL A 50 -9.37 -37.21 9.50
C VAL A 50 -8.95 -37.58 10.94
N HIS A 51 -9.79 -37.32 11.93
CA HIS A 51 -9.60 -37.66 13.36
C HIS A 51 -8.37 -37.01 14.04
N LEU A 52 -7.78 -35.96 13.47
CA LEU A 52 -6.67 -35.20 14.07
C LEU A 52 -7.15 -34.14 15.08
N VAL A 53 -8.39 -33.67 14.95
CA VAL A 53 -8.99 -32.68 15.85
C VAL A 53 -10.19 -33.31 16.58
N PRO A 54 -10.18 -33.33 17.93
CA PRO A 54 -11.31 -33.85 18.69
C PRO A 54 -12.57 -33.02 18.46
N PRO A 55 -13.76 -33.63 18.31
CA PRO A 55 -15.01 -32.91 18.14
C PRO A 55 -15.31 -31.91 19.28
N THR A 56 -14.86 -32.23 20.48
CA THR A 56 -15.00 -31.39 21.70
C THR A 56 -14.23 -30.08 21.59
N PHE A 57 -13.17 -30.02 20.79
CA PHE A 57 -12.39 -28.79 20.59
C PHE A 57 -13.21 -27.73 19.85
N LEU A 58 -14.12 -28.14 18.93
CA LEU A 58 -14.97 -27.23 18.14
C LEU A 58 -16.34 -26.95 18.80
N ARG A 59 -16.73 -27.70 19.83
CA ARG A 59 -18.04 -27.56 20.50
C ARG A 59 -17.88 -27.08 21.94
N ASN A 60 -18.43 -25.88 22.22
CA ASN A 60 -18.50 -25.29 23.58
C ASN A 60 -17.17 -25.40 24.35
N SER A 61 -16.04 -25.22 23.65
CA SER A 61 -14.71 -25.33 24.23
C SER A 61 -14.09 -23.95 24.41
N TRP A 62 -13.90 -23.55 25.65
CA TRP A 62 -13.13 -22.35 25.95
C TRP A 62 -11.71 -22.42 25.39
N VAL A 63 -11.10 -23.61 25.47
CA VAL A 63 -9.74 -23.84 24.90
C VAL A 63 -9.76 -23.64 23.39
N GLY A 64 -10.74 -24.20 22.68
CA GLY A 64 -10.87 -23.99 21.23
C GLY A 64 -11.09 -22.53 20.87
N THR A 65 -11.99 -21.84 21.56
CA THR A 65 -12.29 -20.41 21.30
C THR A 65 -11.08 -19.53 21.58
N THR A 66 -10.43 -19.69 22.72
CA THR A 66 -9.24 -18.87 23.07
C THR A 66 -8.05 -19.16 22.17
N SER A 67 -7.84 -20.41 21.75
CA SER A 67 -6.80 -20.77 20.80
C SER A 67 -7.02 -20.12 19.43
N LEU A 68 -8.25 -20.17 18.90
CA LEU A 68 -8.59 -19.50 17.65
C LEU A 68 -8.38 -18.00 17.74
N LEU A 69 -8.84 -17.38 18.81
CA LEU A 69 -8.65 -15.95 19.03
C LEU A 69 -7.17 -15.59 19.09
N ALA A 70 -6.37 -16.38 19.84
CA ALA A 70 -4.93 -16.16 19.94
C ALA A 70 -4.21 -16.29 18.60
N ILE A 71 -4.60 -17.28 17.78
CA ILE A 71 -4.05 -17.44 16.43
C ILE A 71 -4.38 -16.22 15.57
N ILE A 72 -5.64 -15.78 15.52
CA ILE A 72 -6.05 -14.61 14.73
C ILE A 72 -5.30 -13.35 15.18
N VAL A 73 -5.29 -13.08 16.48
CA VAL A 73 -4.58 -11.92 17.04
C VAL A 73 -3.08 -12.00 16.71
N GLY A 74 -2.45 -13.18 16.89
CA GLY A 74 -1.06 -13.39 16.56
C GLY A 74 -0.73 -13.13 15.08
N MET A 75 -1.58 -13.61 14.16
CA MET A 75 -1.43 -13.36 12.72
C MET A 75 -1.53 -11.86 12.38
N PHE A 76 -2.50 -11.16 12.95
CA PHE A 76 -2.66 -9.71 12.72
C PHE A 76 -1.51 -8.90 13.32
N VAL A 77 -1.07 -9.24 14.54
CA VAL A 77 0.09 -8.58 15.16
C VAL A 77 1.35 -8.81 14.33
N TYR A 78 1.60 -10.05 13.92
CA TYR A 78 2.74 -10.37 13.05
C TYR A 78 2.67 -9.61 11.72
N GLY A 79 1.52 -9.64 11.05
CA GLY A 79 1.33 -8.93 9.79
C GLY A 79 1.53 -7.43 9.94
N TYR A 80 1.02 -6.83 11.01
CA TYR A 80 1.19 -5.41 11.29
C TYR A 80 2.66 -5.03 11.57
N LEU A 81 3.36 -5.82 12.38
CA LEU A 81 4.78 -5.59 12.65
C LEU A 81 5.62 -5.71 11.37
N ASN A 82 5.33 -6.72 10.56
CA ASN A 82 6.00 -6.91 9.28
C ASN A 82 5.68 -5.75 8.30
N TYR A 83 4.43 -5.29 8.26
CA TYR A 83 4.05 -4.13 7.46
C TYR A 83 4.80 -2.86 7.86
N LEU A 84 5.03 -2.63 9.16
CA LEU A 84 5.80 -1.47 9.64
C LEU A 84 7.28 -1.55 9.28
N HIS A 85 7.80 -2.74 9.06
CA HIS A 85 9.20 -2.99 8.72
C HIS A 85 9.43 -2.82 7.21
N LYS A 86 9.61 -1.57 6.77
CA LYS A 86 9.92 -1.25 5.36
C LYS A 86 11.42 -1.41 5.13
N GLU A 87 11.76 -2.36 4.29
CA GLU A 87 13.16 -2.67 3.95
C GLU A 87 13.59 -1.98 2.66
N ARG A 88 14.88 -1.64 2.61
CA ARG A 88 15.57 -1.23 1.40
C ARG A 88 16.09 -2.47 0.69
N VAL A 89 15.70 -2.67 -0.55
CA VAL A 89 16.18 -3.77 -1.39
C VAL A 89 17.14 -3.21 -2.43
N PRO A 90 18.47 -3.34 -2.25
CA PRO A 90 19.42 -2.87 -3.23
C PRO A 90 19.44 -3.82 -4.45
N LEU A 91 19.32 -3.23 -5.63
CA LEU A 91 19.45 -3.92 -6.90
C LEU A 91 20.55 -3.24 -7.73
N THR A 92 21.52 -4.01 -8.19
CA THR A 92 22.56 -3.51 -9.08
C THR A 92 22.28 -3.98 -10.51
N LEU A 93 22.09 -3.04 -11.40
CA LEU A 93 21.93 -3.28 -12.83
C LEU A 93 23.21 -2.86 -13.55
N ASN A 94 23.72 -3.74 -14.42
CA ASN A 94 24.89 -3.45 -15.25
C ASN A 94 24.43 -3.12 -16.67
N SER A 95 24.92 -2.01 -17.21
CA SER A 95 24.68 -1.61 -18.60
C SER A 95 25.89 -1.94 -19.46
N ALA A 96 25.65 -2.42 -20.70
CA ALA A 96 26.70 -2.55 -21.72
C ALA A 96 27.05 -1.19 -22.36
N LYS A 97 26.24 -0.14 -22.08
CA LYS A 97 26.55 1.23 -22.54
C LYS A 97 27.62 1.83 -21.64
N ILE A 98 28.44 2.69 -22.23
CA ILE A 98 29.43 3.46 -21.46
C ILE A 98 28.67 4.46 -20.58
N MET A 99 28.89 4.39 -19.26
CA MET A 99 28.38 5.30 -18.26
C MET A 99 29.58 6.00 -17.61
N HIS A 100 29.42 7.29 -17.33
CA HIS A 100 30.51 8.08 -16.73
C HIS A 100 30.73 7.70 -15.26
N LYS A 101 29.65 7.29 -14.57
CA LYS A 101 29.70 6.86 -13.19
C LYS A 101 28.58 5.89 -12.86
N GLN A 102 28.55 5.45 -11.61
CA GLN A 102 27.43 4.71 -11.05
C GLN A 102 26.30 5.69 -10.65
N HIS A 103 25.10 5.46 -11.17
CA HIS A 103 23.90 6.25 -10.88
C HIS A 103 23.01 5.55 -9.87
N ARG A 104 22.27 6.33 -9.09
CA ARG A 104 21.32 5.81 -8.12
C ARG A 104 19.89 6.27 -8.45
N ILE A 105 19.02 5.31 -8.59
CA ILE A 105 17.60 5.51 -8.85
C ILE A 105 16.82 4.79 -7.76
N VAL A 106 15.79 5.42 -7.22
CA VAL A 106 14.86 4.78 -6.30
C VAL A 106 13.62 4.35 -7.08
N MET A 107 13.19 3.11 -6.88
CA MET A 107 11.93 2.61 -7.41
C MET A 107 10.98 2.32 -6.27
N LEU A 108 9.75 2.81 -6.39
CA LEU A 108 8.64 2.58 -5.48
C LEU A 108 7.47 1.95 -6.25
N THR A 109 6.62 1.22 -5.56
CA THR A 109 5.36 0.70 -6.09
C THR A 109 4.34 0.57 -4.97
N ASP A 110 3.06 0.55 -5.30
CA ASP A 110 1.97 0.21 -4.38
C ASP A 110 1.98 1.06 -3.09
N LEU A 111 2.09 2.37 -3.23
CA LEU A 111 2.08 3.28 -2.08
C LEU A 111 0.72 3.29 -1.37
N HIS A 112 -0.36 3.08 -2.11
CA HIS A 112 -1.73 3.03 -1.60
C HIS A 112 -2.01 4.11 -0.56
N LEU A 113 -1.69 5.37 -0.92
CA LEU A 113 -1.95 6.52 -0.09
C LEU A 113 -3.45 6.78 0.00
N GLY A 114 -3.95 7.01 1.21
CA GLY A 114 -5.38 7.15 1.40
C GLY A 114 -5.80 7.25 2.86
N TYR A 115 -6.83 6.50 3.20
CA TYR A 115 -7.37 6.44 4.56
C TYR A 115 -6.45 5.66 5.51
N HIS A 116 -5.75 4.64 5.02
CA HIS A 116 -4.82 3.82 5.81
C HIS A 116 -3.41 4.42 5.79
N ASN A 117 -2.80 4.52 4.62
CA ASN A 117 -1.47 5.11 4.45
C ASN A 117 -1.60 6.64 4.38
N ARG A 118 -1.55 7.25 5.55
CA ARG A 118 -1.82 8.68 5.71
C ARG A 118 -0.55 9.51 5.57
N VAL A 119 -0.72 10.83 5.52
CA VAL A 119 0.36 11.81 5.37
C VAL A 119 1.51 11.59 6.36
N LYS A 120 1.21 11.20 7.60
CA LYS A 120 2.26 10.93 8.62
C LYS A 120 3.16 9.76 8.23
N GLU A 121 2.59 8.72 7.65
CA GLU A 121 3.36 7.56 7.19
C GLU A 121 4.12 7.88 5.91
N PHE A 122 3.48 8.58 5.00
CA PHE A 122 4.10 9.00 3.75
C PHE A 122 5.33 9.90 3.98
N ARG A 123 5.30 10.81 4.96
CA ARG A 123 6.48 11.62 5.33
C ARG A 123 7.68 10.77 5.73
N LYS A 124 7.47 9.70 6.47
CA LYS A 124 8.57 8.79 6.83
C LYS A 124 9.17 8.08 5.60
N TRP A 125 8.32 7.79 4.60
CA TRP A 125 8.81 7.22 3.34
C TRP A 125 9.58 8.24 2.52
N ILE A 126 9.11 9.48 2.46
CA ILE A 126 9.85 10.60 1.84
C ILE A 126 11.23 10.75 2.46
N ASP A 127 11.32 10.74 3.80
CA ASP A 127 12.60 10.85 4.50
C ASP A 127 13.55 9.70 4.12
N LYS A 128 13.04 8.47 4.05
CA LYS A 128 13.82 7.30 3.62
C LYS A 128 14.29 7.42 2.16
N VAL A 129 13.41 7.86 1.26
CA VAL A 129 13.75 8.04 -0.17
C VAL A 129 14.78 9.13 -0.34
N ASN A 130 14.62 10.26 0.35
CA ASN A 130 15.57 11.37 0.28
C ASN A 130 16.95 11.00 0.83
N ALA A 131 17.02 10.13 1.84
CA ALA A 131 18.28 9.62 2.40
C ALA A 131 19.06 8.74 1.39
N GLU A 132 18.43 8.24 0.33
CA GLU A 132 19.11 7.51 -0.73
C GLU A 132 19.89 8.41 -1.68
N HIS A 133 19.64 9.73 -1.68
CA HIS A 133 20.28 10.69 -2.61
C HIS A 133 20.15 10.25 -4.07
N ALA A 134 18.98 9.81 -4.47
CA ALA A 134 18.67 9.34 -5.81
C ALA A 134 18.71 10.50 -6.82
N GLU A 135 19.05 10.19 -8.06
CA GLU A 135 19.01 11.14 -9.18
C GLU A 135 17.64 11.17 -9.86
N ALA A 136 16.89 10.09 -9.70
CA ALA A 136 15.48 10.00 -10.13
C ALA A 136 14.71 9.05 -9.23
N ILE A 137 13.40 9.25 -9.16
CA ILE A 137 12.45 8.39 -8.44
C ILE A 137 11.42 7.88 -9.44
N LEU A 138 11.28 6.57 -9.52
CA LEU A 138 10.32 5.89 -10.38
C LEU A 138 9.21 5.30 -9.51
N ILE A 139 7.95 5.51 -9.88
CA ILE A 139 6.80 4.93 -9.17
C ILE A 139 5.98 4.09 -10.15
N ALA A 140 5.94 2.78 -9.91
CA ALA A 140 5.27 1.81 -10.78
C ALA A 140 3.77 1.68 -10.45
N GLY A 141 3.05 2.82 -10.42
CA GLY A 141 1.61 2.87 -10.21
C GLY A 141 1.14 2.67 -8.77
N ASP A 142 -0.16 2.62 -8.60
CA ASP A 142 -0.89 2.40 -7.35
C ASP A 142 -0.44 3.36 -6.21
N ILE A 143 -0.33 4.64 -6.56
CA ILE A 143 -0.08 5.72 -5.58
C ILE A 143 -1.33 5.93 -4.71
N ILE A 144 -2.52 5.87 -5.32
CA ILE A 144 -3.80 6.21 -4.70
C ILE A 144 -4.49 4.93 -4.22
N ASP A 145 -5.05 4.95 -3.01
CA ASP A 145 -5.83 3.84 -2.48
C ASP A 145 -7.34 4.17 -2.51
N GLY A 146 -8.01 3.79 -3.58
CA GLY A 146 -9.46 3.83 -3.75
C GLY A 146 -10.06 5.23 -3.87
N SER A 147 -9.82 6.15 -2.95
CA SER A 147 -10.41 7.50 -2.96
C SER A 147 -9.37 8.61 -3.02
N ILE A 148 -9.45 9.42 -4.07
CA ILE A 148 -8.62 10.62 -4.23
C ILE A 148 -8.90 11.67 -3.13
N ARG A 149 -10.10 11.69 -2.55
CA ARG A 149 -10.47 12.64 -1.51
C ARG A 149 -9.53 12.58 -0.32
N ALA A 150 -9.17 11.36 0.10
CA ALA A 150 -8.26 11.19 1.24
C ALA A 150 -6.88 11.83 1.02
N LEU A 151 -6.39 11.88 -0.24
CA LEU A 151 -5.15 12.55 -0.58
C LEU A 151 -5.30 14.07 -0.59
N LEU A 152 -6.42 14.56 -1.13
CA LEU A 152 -6.70 16.00 -1.20
C LEU A 152 -6.90 16.60 0.19
N ASP A 153 -7.71 15.97 1.04
CA ASP A 153 -7.99 16.41 2.41
C ASP A 153 -6.72 16.47 3.28
N GLN A 154 -5.72 15.63 2.96
CA GLN A 154 -4.43 15.58 3.64
C GLN A 154 -3.33 16.39 2.92
N ASN A 155 -3.64 17.08 1.83
CA ASN A 155 -2.70 17.86 1.02
C ASN A 155 -1.44 17.06 0.61
N MET A 156 -1.62 15.81 0.20
CA MET A 156 -0.51 14.91 -0.11
C MET A 156 0.31 15.35 -1.34
N ALA A 157 -0.29 16.08 -2.27
CA ALA A 157 0.43 16.65 -3.40
C ALA A 157 1.59 17.56 -2.96
N ALA A 158 1.41 18.33 -1.89
CA ALA A 158 2.48 19.15 -1.33
C ALA A 158 3.59 18.31 -0.68
N GLU A 159 3.29 17.13 -0.17
CA GLU A 159 4.29 16.23 0.39
C GLU A 159 5.18 15.62 -0.71
N PHE A 160 4.63 15.24 -1.86
CA PHE A 160 5.43 14.78 -3.00
C PHE A 160 6.50 15.78 -3.43
N LYS A 161 6.21 17.07 -3.34
CA LYS A 161 7.18 18.15 -3.67
C LYS A 161 8.37 18.24 -2.72
N LYS A 162 8.37 17.48 -1.62
CA LYS A 162 9.51 17.38 -0.69
C LYS A 162 10.50 16.28 -1.09
N LEU A 163 10.20 15.50 -2.12
CA LEU A 163 11.17 14.58 -2.69
C LEU A 163 12.29 15.37 -3.40
N ASN A 164 13.54 14.96 -3.15
CA ASN A 164 14.72 15.71 -3.60
C ASN A 164 15.13 15.40 -5.05
N ALA A 165 14.44 14.49 -5.71
CA ALA A 165 14.70 14.11 -7.09
C ALA A 165 13.41 14.14 -7.93
N PRO A 166 13.49 14.28 -9.27
CA PRO A 166 12.33 14.24 -10.14
C PRO A 166 11.63 12.87 -10.04
N VAL A 167 10.30 12.91 -10.02
CA VAL A 167 9.44 11.74 -9.88
C VAL A 167 8.78 11.43 -11.21
N TYR A 168 8.95 10.20 -11.69
CA TYR A 168 8.29 9.66 -12.87
C TYR A 168 7.38 8.51 -12.44
N ALA A 169 6.17 8.46 -12.97
CA ALA A 169 5.21 7.42 -12.59
C ALA A 169 4.35 6.97 -13.76
N CYS A 170 3.87 5.74 -13.72
CA CYS A 170 2.77 5.26 -14.53
C CYS A 170 1.49 5.16 -13.70
N LEU A 171 0.35 4.89 -14.35
CA LEU A 171 -0.88 4.55 -13.66
C LEU A 171 -0.88 3.07 -13.29
N GLY A 172 -1.41 2.75 -12.11
CA GLY A 172 -1.80 1.41 -11.73
C GLY A 172 -3.32 1.23 -11.81
N ASN A 173 -3.84 0.07 -11.42
CA ASN A 173 -5.28 -0.18 -11.45
C ASN A 173 -6.05 0.68 -10.43
N HIS A 174 -5.45 1.06 -9.32
CA HIS A 174 -6.08 1.89 -8.31
C HIS A 174 -6.35 3.33 -8.78
N GLU A 175 -5.54 3.89 -9.66
CA GLU A 175 -5.80 5.19 -10.27
C GLU A 175 -7.07 5.16 -11.12
N TYR A 176 -7.34 4.06 -11.83
CA TYR A 176 -8.59 3.90 -12.60
C TYR A 176 -9.79 3.76 -11.66
N TYR A 177 -9.67 3.01 -10.55
CA TYR A 177 -10.76 2.89 -9.55
C TYR A 177 -11.06 4.20 -8.85
N SER A 178 -10.05 5.04 -8.62
CA SER A 178 -10.18 6.37 -7.98
C SER A 178 -10.74 7.43 -8.93
N GLY A 179 -10.83 7.12 -10.21
CA GLY A 179 -11.23 8.03 -11.28
C GLY A 179 -10.02 8.67 -11.96
N GLU A 180 -9.63 8.10 -13.09
CA GLU A 180 -8.45 8.47 -13.88
C GLU A 180 -8.23 9.98 -14.08
N PRO A 181 -9.25 10.78 -14.46
CA PRO A 181 -9.03 12.22 -14.67
C PRO A 181 -8.59 12.95 -13.39
N ARG A 182 -9.13 12.56 -12.24
CA ARG A 182 -8.76 13.14 -10.94
C ARG A 182 -7.37 12.69 -10.51
N ALA A 183 -7.03 11.42 -10.76
CA ALA A 183 -5.70 10.89 -10.50
C ALA A 183 -4.65 11.64 -11.33
N LYS A 184 -4.86 11.83 -12.63
CA LYS A 184 -3.98 12.63 -13.50
C LYS A 184 -3.80 14.07 -13.00
N GLN A 185 -4.89 14.70 -12.55
CA GLN A 185 -4.79 16.04 -11.98
C GLN A 185 -3.95 16.05 -10.69
N PHE A 186 -4.14 15.06 -9.82
CA PHE A 186 -3.34 14.92 -8.61
C PHE A 186 -1.85 14.74 -8.92
N TYR A 187 -1.48 13.91 -9.91
CA TYR A 187 -0.09 13.73 -10.33
C TYR A 187 0.52 15.06 -10.79
N LYS A 188 -0.22 15.83 -11.59
CA LYS A 188 0.19 17.16 -12.03
C LYS A 188 0.40 18.11 -10.85
N ASP A 189 -0.53 18.15 -9.90
CA ASP A 189 -0.46 19.02 -8.72
C ASP A 189 0.70 18.61 -7.80
N ALA A 190 1.03 17.32 -7.76
CA ALA A 190 2.14 16.75 -7.01
C ALA A 190 3.52 16.97 -7.68
N GLY A 191 3.54 17.42 -8.95
CA GLY A 191 4.77 17.58 -9.73
C GLY A 191 5.35 16.26 -10.22
N ILE A 192 4.52 15.23 -10.38
CA ILE A 192 4.91 13.91 -10.88
C ILE A 192 4.81 13.91 -12.41
N HIS A 193 5.88 13.47 -13.06
CA HIS A 193 5.91 13.23 -14.51
C HIS A 193 5.18 11.91 -14.81
N LEU A 194 3.92 12.04 -15.26
CA LEU A 194 3.12 10.87 -15.59
C LEU A 194 3.43 10.40 -17.02
N LEU A 195 3.77 9.11 -17.16
CA LEU A 195 4.02 8.43 -18.42
C LEU A 195 2.86 7.47 -18.72
N ILE A 196 2.20 7.65 -19.87
CA ILE A 196 1.12 6.78 -20.36
C ILE A 196 1.42 6.49 -21.83
N ASP A 197 1.78 5.24 -22.12
CA ASP A 197 2.24 4.82 -23.45
C ASP A 197 3.33 5.75 -24.01
N ASP A 198 4.18 6.26 -23.12
CA ASP A 198 5.17 7.28 -23.38
C ASP A 198 6.48 6.97 -22.66
N HIS A 199 7.53 7.71 -23.01
CA HIS A 199 8.85 7.60 -22.42
C HIS A 199 9.39 8.98 -22.07
N ALA A 200 10.38 9.01 -21.20
CA ALA A 200 11.07 10.24 -20.84
C ALA A 200 12.58 10.04 -20.86
N LEU A 201 13.27 11.05 -21.36
CA LEU A 201 14.72 11.15 -21.20
C LEU A 201 14.97 11.78 -19.82
N VAL A 202 15.45 10.98 -18.89
CA VAL A 202 15.77 11.40 -17.53
C VAL A 202 17.23 11.82 -17.47
N PRO A 203 17.53 13.12 -17.35
CA PRO A 203 18.92 13.56 -17.25
C PRO A 203 19.48 13.11 -15.90
N LEU A 204 20.63 12.48 -15.96
CA LEU A 204 21.41 12.08 -14.80
C LEU A 204 22.59 13.05 -14.63
N THR A 205 23.20 13.01 -13.47
CA THR A 205 24.41 13.81 -13.23
C THR A 205 25.55 13.34 -14.17
N ASP A 206 26.46 14.23 -14.52
CA ASP A 206 27.60 14.01 -15.43
C ASP A 206 27.22 13.82 -16.91
N GLY A 207 26.00 14.18 -17.31
CA GLY A 207 25.54 14.18 -18.70
C GLY A 207 25.03 12.84 -19.20
N ASP A 208 24.98 11.81 -18.37
CA ASP A 208 24.30 10.56 -18.69
C ASP A 208 22.78 10.75 -18.74
N THR A 209 22.10 9.88 -19.45
CA THR A 209 20.65 9.92 -19.63
C THR A 209 20.07 8.52 -19.53
N LEU A 210 19.02 8.37 -18.74
CA LEU A 210 18.19 7.18 -18.69
C LEU A 210 16.96 7.38 -19.58
N LEU A 211 16.60 6.35 -20.35
CA LEU A 211 15.40 6.28 -21.17
C LEU A 211 14.43 5.28 -20.56
#